data_21f91cfa76438ae34d1128b96f2146a0
#
_entry.id   21f91cfa76438ae34d1128b96f2146a0
#
_cell.length_a   1.000
_cell.length_b   1.000
_cell.length_c   1.000
_cell.angle_alpha   90.00
_cell.angle_beta   90.00
_cell.angle_gamma   90.00
#
_symmetry.space_group_name_H-M   'P 1'
#
loop_
_entity.id
_entity.type
_entity.pdbx_description
1 polymer ?
#
loop_
_entity_poly.entity_id
_entity_poly.type
_entity_poly.pdbx_seq_one_letter_code
_entity_poly.pdbx_strand_id
1 'polypeptide(L)'
;MASVVSAFVSFISDKNVESEEIFERSAINSDVLNDPNQPISLSAFLNAIDISAQITEIKNFGLWFGNQYPPESLGLLGYIGLSSDTLGEALLNMSRYFPEFQSHSTVKVSHIQNKIILEYGLLDGSIVSRRHDAELTLGTFLNVMRRALGSYWAPLEVHFNHGRPDFWQEHEKAFQTEVRF
;
A
#
# COMPACT_ATOMS: atom_id res chain seq x y z
N MET A 1 -1.28 11.80 2.92
CA MET A 1 -0.78 10.50 3.45
C MET A 1 -0.94 10.32 4.97
N ALA A 2 -1.32 11.31 5.74
CA ALA A 2 -1.40 11.18 7.21
C ALA A 2 -2.40 10.10 7.70
N SER A 3 -3.49 9.85 6.98
CA SER A 3 -4.41 8.74 7.29
C SER A 3 -3.73 7.36 7.27
N VAL A 4 -2.67 7.21 6.48
CA VAL A 4 -1.86 6.00 6.40
C VAL A 4 -1.06 5.80 7.69
N VAL A 5 -0.63 6.90 8.34
CA VAL A 5 0.20 6.83 9.55
C VAL A 5 -0.56 6.24 10.73
N SER A 6 -1.81 6.60 10.92
CA SER A 6 -2.61 6.02 12.01
C SER A 6 -2.77 4.50 11.86
N ALA A 7 -3.01 4.02 10.63
CA ALA A 7 -3.08 2.59 10.36
C ALA A 7 -1.71 1.90 10.50
N PHE A 8 -0.63 2.58 10.09
CA PHE A 8 0.73 2.09 10.29
C PHE A 8 1.07 1.96 11.78
N VAL A 9 0.78 2.97 12.59
CA VAL A 9 0.99 2.92 14.05
C VAL A 9 0.20 1.78 14.68
N SER A 10 -1.07 1.61 14.30
CA SER A 10 -1.87 0.48 14.77
C SER A 10 -1.22 -0.86 14.42
N PHE A 11 -0.75 -1.00 13.17
CA PHE A 11 -0.12 -2.24 12.70
C PHE A 11 1.17 -2.60 13.45
N ILE A 12 2.04 -1.62 13.74
CA ILE A 12 3.28 -1.85 14.50
C ILE A 12 3.02 -2.06 15.98
N SER A 13 2.02 -1.39 16.56
CA SER A 13 1.62 -1.59 17.96
C SER A 13 1.14 -3.02 18.21
N ASP A 14 0.45 -3.63 17.27
CA ASP A 14 0.06 -5.06 17.31
C ASP A 14 1.29 -6.01 17.33
N LYS A 15 2.48 -5.49 17.02
CA LYS A 15 3.77 -6.22 17.08
C LYS A 15 4.61 -5.81 18.28
N ASN A 16 4.03 -5.07 19.25
CA ASN A 16 4.71 -4.52 20.43
C ASN A 16 5.89 -3.59 20.07
N VAL A 17 5.74 -2.80 19.03
CA VAL A 17 6.74 -1.81 18.61
C VAL A 17 6.18 -0.41 18.86
N GLU A 18 6.96 0.42 19.55
CA GLU A 18 6.63 1.82 19.82
C GLU A 18 6.92 2.68 18.58
N SER A 19 6.00 3.58 18.26
CA SER A 19 6.10 4.42 17.05
C SER A 19 7.16 5.51 17.16
N GLU A 20 7.48 5.96 18.38
CA GLU A 20 8.38 7.08 18.65
C GLU A 20 9.78 6.82 18.12
N GLU A 21 10.36 5.65 18.39
CA GLU A 21 11.68 5.28 17.89
C GLU A 21 11.72 5.24 16.35
N ILE A 22 10.66 4.69 15.73
CA ILE A 22 10.58 4.62 14.28
C ILE A 22 10.48 6.01 13.67
N PHE A 23 9.65 6.89 14.25
CA PHE A 23 9.46 8.25 13.75
C PHE A 23 10.73 9.09 13.85
N GLU A 24 11.44 9.00 14.98
CA GLU A 24 12.72 9.67 15.16
C GLU A 24 13.74 9.22 14.10
N ARG A 25 13.88 7.91 13.89
CA ARG A 25 14.83 7.32 12.94
C ARG A 25 14.45 7.55 11.47
N SER A 26 13.17 7.74 11.17
CA SER A 26 12.67 7.99 9.81
C SER A 26 12.46 9.47 9.48
N ALA A 27 12.75 10.37 10.43
CA ALA A 27 12.50 11.81 10.32
C ALA A 27 11.01 12.16 10.08
N ILE A 28 10.10 11.38 10.65
CA ILE A 28 8.67 11.70 10.69
C ILE A 28 8.41 12.51 11.97
N ASN A 29 7.80 13.71 11.83
CA ASN A 29 7.38 14.47 12.99
C ASN A 29 6.17 13.78 13.64
N SER A 30 6.24 13.49 14.94
CA SER A 30 5.16 12.85 15.70
C SER A 30 3.86 13.69 15.74
N ASP A 31 3.92 14.99 15.47
CA ASP A 31 2.73 15.84 15.35
C ASP A 31 1.75 15.36 14.28
N VAL A 32 2.20 14.57 13.31
CA VAL A 32 1.35 13.93 12.30
C VAL A 32 0.24 13.06 12.91
N LEU A 33 0.44 12.55 14.12
CA LEU A 33 -0.58 11.77 14.84
C LEU A 33 -1.75 12.65 15.32
N ASN A 34 -1.51 13.95 15.51
CA ASN A 34 -2.49 14.92 15.99
C ASN A 34 -3.21 15.65 14.84
N ASP A 35 -2.61 15.67 13.64
CA ASP A 35 -3.18 16.31 12.46
C ASP A 35 -3.18 15.36 11.25
N PRO A 36 -4.34 14.72 10.94
CA PRO A 36 -4.45 13.80 9.83
C PRO A 36 -4.28 14.44 8.43
N ASN A 37 -4.19 15.77 8.35
CA ASN A 37 -3.95 16.49 7.09
C ASN A 37 -2.48 16.89 6.91
N GLN A 38 -1.64 16.66 7.91
CA GLN A 38 -0.23 17.00 7.79
C GLN A 38 0.46 16.16 6.71
N PRO A 39 1.13 16.77 5.71
CA PRO A 39 1.81 16.04 4.68
C PRO A 39 3.05 15.32 5.25
N ILE A 40 3.28 14.10 4.77
CA ILE A 40 4.47 13.32 5.09
C ILE A 40 5.24 13.07 3.81
N SER A 41 6.55 13.18 3.88
CA SER A 41 7.44 12.79 2.79
C SER A 41 7.27 11.28 2.53
N LEU A 42 7.10 10.91 1.26
CA LEU A 42 7.03 9.51 0.86
C LEU A 42 8.31 8.77 1.26
N SER A 43 9.48 9.38 1.05
CA SER A 43 10.76 8.77 1.43
C SER A 43 10.87 8.53 2.95
N ALA A 44 10.39 9.46 3.78
CA ALA A 44 10.36 9.28 5.23
C ALA A 44 9.43 8.13 5.64
N PHE A 45 8.26 8.03 5.01
CA PHE A 45 7.30 6.95 5.27
C PHE A 45 7.86 5.58 4.85
N LEU A 46 8.49 5.47 3.68
CA LEU A 46 9.11 4.23 3.24
C LEU A 46 10.29 3.83 4.12
N ASN A 47 11.07 4.80 4.59
CA ASN A 47 12.11 4.55 5.58
C ASN A 47 11.55 4.02 6.90
N ALA A 48 10.39 4.55 7.36
CA ALA A 48 9.70 4.02 8.54
C ALA A 48 9.26 2.56 8.35
N ILE A 49 8.77 2.20 7.16
CA ILE A 49 8.43 0.82 6.82
C ILE A 49 9.67 -0.08 6.85
N ASP A 50 10.79 0.34 6.25
CA ASP A 50 12.03 -0.42 6.22
C ASP A 50 12.60 -0.63 7.64
N ILE A 51 12.58 0.41 8.48
CA ILE A 51 12.99 0.33 9.88
C ILE A 51 12.10 -0.66 10.65
N SER A 52 10.78 -0.55 10.45
CA SER A 52 9.82 -1.46 11.10
C SER A 52 10.02 -2.90 10.68
N ALA A 53 10.29 -3.15 9.39
CA ALA A 53 10.60 -4.48 8.90
C ALA A 53 11.85 -5.08 9.58
N GLN A 54 12.85 -4.24 9.85
CA GLN A 54 14.07 -4.64 10.56
C GLN A 54 13.81 -4.93 12.04
N ILE A 55 13.10 -4.06 12.74
CA ILE A 55 12.81 -4.19 14.18
C ILE A 55 11.91 -5.40 14.45
N THR A 56 10.87 -5.58 13.63
CA THR A 56 9.91 -6.67 13.77
C THR A 56 10.39 -8.00 13.21
N GLU A 57 11.49 -7.98 12.45
CA GLU A 57 12.00 -9.11 11.66
C GLU A 57 11.00 -9.66 10.62
N ILE A 58 9.93 -8.93 10.32
CA ILE A 58 8.93 -9.30 9.32
C ILE A 58 9.48 -8.99 7.92
N LYS A 59 9.94 -10.03 7.24
CA LYS A 59 10.62 -9.89 5.92
C LYS A 59 9.74 -9.30 4.83
N ASN A 60 8.44 -9.60 4.83
CA ASN A 60 7.45 -9.11 3.88
C ASN A 60 6.51 -8.08 4.54
N PHE A 61 7.09 -7.10 5.25
CA PHE A 61 6.35 -6.12 6.05
C PHE A 61 5.33 -5.34 5.21
N GLY A 62 5.75 -4.81 4.05
CA GLY A 62 4.86 -4.08 3.14
C GLY A 62 3.67 -4.91 2.68
N LEU A 63 3.91 -6.19 2.35
CA LEU A 63 2.86 -7.14 1.96
C LEU A 63 1.82 -7.31 3.07
N TRP A 64 2.25 -7.60 4.29
CA TRP A 64 1.35 -7.86 5.40
C TRP A 64 0.62 -6.60 5.87
N PHE A 65 1.31 -5.47 5.89
CA PHE A 65 0.67 -4.19 6.18
C PHE A 65 -0.38 -3.85 5.12
N GLY A 66 -0.04 -3.95 3.83
CA GLY A 66 -0.97 -3.71 2.73
C GLY A 66 -2.19 -4.63 2.74
N ASN A 67 -1.98 -5.91 3.03
CA ASN A 67 -3.06 -6.90 3.07
C ASN A 67 -4.05 -6.68 4.25
N GLN A 68 -3.58 -6.09 5.35
CA GLN A 68 -4.41 -5.76 6.51
C GLN A 68 -4.98 -4.34 6.47
N TYR A 69 -4.54 -3.53 5.50
CA TYR A 69 -4.89 -2.12 5.41
C TYR A 69 -6.33 -1.95 4.85
N PRO A 70 -7.28 -1.46 5.66
CA PRO A 70 -8.65 -1.29 5.17
C PRO A 70 -8.72 -0.12 4.18
N PRO A 71 -9.56 -0.21 3.12
CA PRO A 71 -9.70 0.86 2.13
C PRO A 71 -10.02 2.23 2.74
N GLU A 72 -10.80 2.26 3.82
CA GLU A 72 -11.18 3.47 4.54
C GLU A 72 -9.98 4.24 5.09
N SER A 73 -8.89 3.56 5.41
CA SER A 73 -7.66 4.18 5.92
C SER A 73 -6.87 4.92 4.85
N LEU A 74 -7.21 4.79 3.56
CA LEU A 74 -6.71 5.66 2.50
C LEU A 74 -7.28 7.09 2.57
N GLY A 75 -8.11 7.41 3.57
CA GLY A 75 -8.74 8.71 3.70
C GLY A 75 -9.62 9.03 2.49
N LEU A 76 -9.49 10.25 1.92
CA LEU A 76 -10.33 10.68 0.81
C LEU A 76 -10.24 9.73 -0.41
N LEU A 77 -9.06 9.20 -0.71
CA LEU A 77 -8.89 8.27 -1.83
C LEU A 77 -9.70 6.98 -1.63
N GLY A 78 -9.71 6.45 -0.41
CA GLY A 78 -10.53 5.28 -0.06
C GLY A 78 -12.01 5.55 -0.19
N TYR A 79 -12.48 6.69 0.29
CA TYR A 79 -13.89 7.10 0.15
C TYR A 79 -14.30 7.30 -1.31
N ILE A 80 -13.43 7.86 -2.16
CA ILE A 80 -13.66 7.95 -3.60
C ILE A 80 -13.89 6.56 -4.19
N GLY A 81 -13.07 5.58 -3.85
CA GLY A 81 -13.26 4.19 -4.29
C GLY A 81 -14.56 3.58 -3.78
N LEU A 82 -14.81 3.70 -2.48
CA LEU A 82 -15.97 3.06 -1.82
C LEU A 82 -17.33 3.69 -2.19
N SER A 83 -17.37 4.96 -2.61
CA SER A 83 -18.59 5.68 -3.01
C SER A 83 -18.87 5.64 -4.51
N SER A 84 -18.05 4.98 -5.31
CA SER A 84 -18.27 4.80 -6.74
C SER A 84 -19.37 3.74 -7.00
N ASP A 85 -20.19 3.93 -8.03
CA ASP A 85 -21.31 3.05 -8.32
C ASP A 85 -20.88 1.66 -8.81
N THR A 86 -19.70 1.57 -9.43
CA THR A 86 -19.13 0.32 -9.93
C THR A 86 -17.64 0.18 -9.57
N LEU A 87 -17.15 -1.05 -9.49
CA LEU A 87 -15.71 -1.30 -9.29
C LEU A 87 -14.85 -0.67 -10.40
N GLY A 88 -15.32 -0.67 -11.64
CA GLY A 88 -14.62 -0.04 -12.76
C GLY A 88 -14.45 1.46 -12.53
N GLU A 89 -15.51 2.16 -12.13
CA GLU A 89 -15.45 3.58 -11.76
C GLU A 89 -14.57 3.82 -10.53
N ALA A 90 -14.69 2.96 -9.51
CA ALA A 90 -13.84 3.03 -8.33
C ALA A 90 -12.36 3.03 -8.70
N LEU A 91 -11.92 2.06 -9.50
CA LEU A 91 -10.53 1.93 -9.94
C LEU A 91 -10.08 3.11 -10.80
N LEU A 92 -10.93 3.58 -11.73
CA LEU A 92 -10.64 4.74 -12.58
C LEU A 92 -10.53 6.03 -11.76
N ASN A 93 -11.45 6.26 -10.83
CA ASN A 93 -11.43 7.42 -9.96
C ASN A 93 -10.22 7.40 -9.02
N MET A 94 -9.94 6.26 -8.39
CA MET A 94 -8.74 6.10 -7.56
C MET A 94 -7.47 6.32 -8.38
N SER A 95 -7.37 5.76 -9.57
CA SER A 95 -6.24 5.98 -10.49
C SER A 95 -6.01 7.47 -10.80
N ARG A 96 -7.09 8.21 -11.07
CA ARG A 96 -7.04 9.65 -11.36
C ARG A 96 -6.54 10.48 -10.18
N TYR A 97 -6.98 10.17 -8.97
CA TYR A 97 -6.68 10.94 -7.76
C TYR A 97 -5.51 10.39 -6.94
N PHE A 98 -4.92 9.27 -7.36
CA PHE A 98 -3.79 8.66 -6.66
C PHE A 98 -2.58 9.59 -6.52
N PRO A 99 -2.18 10.40 -7.54
CA PRO A 99 -1.06 11.34 -7.40
C PRO A 99 -1.26 12.42 -6.34
N GLU A 100 -2.50 12.78 -6.02
CA GLU A 100 -2.83 13.72 -4.92
C GLU A 100 -2.66 13.06 -3.55
N PHE A 101 -2.86 11.76 -3.48
CA PHE A 101 -2.65 10.97 -2.28
C PHE A 101 -1.17 10.66 -2.06
N GLN A 102 -0.47 10.23 -3.11
CA GLN A 102 0.95 9.89 -3.11
C GLN A 102 1.64 10.55 -4.31
N SER A 103 2.33 11.67 -4.06
CA SER A 103 3.07 12.39 -5.10
C SER A 103 4.17 11.52 -5.71
N HIS A 104 4.55 11.82 -6.95
CA HIS A 104 5.56 11.09 -7.72
C HIS A 104 5.26 9.58 -7.89
N SER A 105 3.99 9.22 -7.87
CA SER A 105 3.54 7.87 -8.17
C SER A 105 2.36 7.89 -9.13
N THR A 106 2.13 6.77 -9.80
CA THR A 106 1.01 6.62 -10.75
C THR A 106 0.30 5.30 -10.52
N VAL A 107 -1.01 5.33 -10.68
CA VAL A 107 -1.82 4.14 -10.87
C VAL A 107 -2.47 4.24 -12.24
N LYS A 108 -2.34 3.21 -13.06
CA LYS A 108 -2.93 3.14 -14.38
C LYS A 108 -3.87 1.95 -14.46
N VAL A 109 -5.06 2.19 -14.95
CA VAL A 109 -6.06 1.15 -15.22
C VAL A 109 -6.26 1.07 -16.72
N SER A 110 -6.04 -0.10 -17.29
CA SER A 110 -6.23 -0.36 -18.72
C SER A 110 -7.10 -1.59 -18.94
N HIS A 111 -7.81 -1.58 -20.05
CA HIS A 111 -8.64 -2.70 -20.50
C HIS A 111 -8.03 -3.29 -21.77
N ILE A 112 -7.52 -4.50 -21.69
CA ILE A 112 -6.86 -5.19 -22.81
C ILE A 112 -7.61 -6.51 -23.04
N GLN A 113 -8.23 -6.63 -24.22
CA GLN A 113 -9.11 -7.77 -24.54
C GLN A 113 -10.23 -7.90 -23.50
N ASN A 114 -10.25 -8.97 -22.71
CA ASN A 114 -11.25 -9.24 -21.67
C ASN A 114 -10.63 -9.17 -20.25
N LYS A 115 -9.52 -8.45 -20.09
CA LYS A 115 -8.82 -8.29 -18.80
C LYS A 115 -8.70 -6.81 -18.43
N ILE A 116 -8.85 -6.53 -17.14
CA ILE A 116 -8.46 -5.23 -16.56
C ILE A 116 -7.08 -5.40 -15.96
N ILE A 117 -6.18 -4.50 -16.32
CA ILE A 117 -4.81 -4.43 -15.78
C ILE A 117 -4.72 -3.17 -14.93
N LEU A 118 -4.31 -3.35 -13.68
CA LEU A 118 -3.95 -2.26 -12.78
C LEU A 118 -2.43 -2.26 -12.62
N GLU A 119 -1.80 -1.14 -12.96
CA GLU A 119 -0.37 -0.94 -12.86
C GLU A 119 -0.08 0.15 -11.86
N TYR A 120 0.84 -0.10 -10.95
CA TYR A 120 1.39 0.90 -10.04
C TYR A 120 2.84 1.21 -10.39
N GLY A 121 3.21 2.47 -10.35
CA GLY A 121 4.57 2.92 -10.61
C GLY A 121 4.99 4.07 -9.71
N LEU A 122 6.18 3.96 -9.12
CA LEU A 122 6.84 5.02 -8.37
C LEU A 122 7.83 5.74 -9.28
N LEU A 123 7.59 7.04 -9.52
CA LEU A 123 8.34 7.86 -10.48
C LEU A 123 9.57 8.55 -9.87
N ASP A 124 9.64 8.65 -8.54
CA ASP A 124 10.78 9.27 -7.85
C ASP A 124 12.02 8.39 -7.94
N GLY A 125 12.98 8.78 -8.76
CA GLY A 125 14.25 8.08 -8.96
C GLY A 125 15.17 8.09 -7.74
N SER A 126 14.94 8.96 -6.76
CA SER A 126 15.74 9.03 -5.52
C SER A 126 15.39 7.93 -4.51
N ILE A 127 14.19 7.34 -4.63
CA ILE A 127 13.74 6.26 -3.76
C ILE A 127 14.30 4.94 -4.26
N VAL A 128 15.21 4.35 -3.52
CA VAL A 128 15.89 3.09 -3.88
C VAL A 128 15.09 1.87 -3.40
N SER A 129 14.62 1.90 -2.15
CA SER A 129 13.84 0.80 -1.56
C SER A 129 12.36 0.94 -1.96
N ARG A 130 11.93 0.19 -2.97
CA ARG A 130 10.58 0.30 -3.55
C ARG A 130 9.71 -0.92 -3.31
N ARG A 131 10.32 -1.99 -2.79
CA ARG A 131 9.65 -3.28 -2.67
C ARG A 131 8.44 -3.19 -1.75
N HIS A 132 8.65 -2.73 -0.51
CA HIS A 132 7.58 -2.64 0.48
C HIS A 132 6.46 -1.68 0.06
N ASP A 133 6.79 -0.62 -0.67
CA ASP A 133 5.81 0.31 -1.24
C ASP A 133 4.92 -0.37 -2.29
N ALA A 134 5.51 -1.12 -3.22
CA ALA A 134 4.76 -1.85 -4.23
C ALA A 134 3.87 -2.94 -3.61
N GLU A 135 4.39 -3.69 -2.65
CA GLU A 135 3.66 -4.72 -1.93
C GLU A 135 2.47 -4.12 -1.15
N LEU A 136 2.71 -3.03 -0.42
CA LEU A 136 1.69 -2.28 0.32
C LEU A 136 0.59 -1.77 -0.61
N THR A 137 0.97 -1.11 -1.70
CA THR A 137 0.02 -0.50 -2.63
C THR A 137 -0.85 -1.55 -3.30
N LEU A 138 -0.26 -2.63 -3.83
CA LEU A 138 -1.05 -3.71 -4.45
C LEU A 138 -1.93 -4.44 -3.44
N GLY A 139 -1.47 -4.64 -2.21
CA GLY A 139 -2.29 -5.20 -1.12
C GLY A 139 -3.50 -4.33 -0.80
N THR A 140 -3.31 -3.02 -0.79
CA THR A 140 -4.39 -2.06 -0.54
C THR A 140 -5.44 -2.08 -1.68
N PHE A 141 -5.02 -2.07 -2.95
CA PHE A 141 -5.94 -2.22 -4.08
C PHE A 141 -6.67 -3.57 -4.07
N LEU A 142 -5.99 -4.65 -3.68
CA LEU A 142 -6.63 -5.95 -3.49
C LEU A 142 -7.79 -5.86 -2.49
N ASN A 143 -7.61 -5.13 -1.39
CA ASN A 143 -8.67 -4.95 -0.39
C ASN A 143 -9.85 -4.13 -0.92
N VAL A 144 -9.61 -3.12 -1.76
CA VAL A 144 -10.69 -2.41 -2.48
C VAL A 144 -11.48 -3.36 -3.37
N MET A 145 -10.79 -4.20 -4.14
CA MET A 145 -11.44 -5.19 -5.01
C MET A 145 -12.22 -6.23 -4.22
N ARG A 146 -11.66 -6.74 -3.12
CA ARG A 146 -12.32 -7.70 -2.23
C ARG A 146 -13.54 -7.11 -1.52
N ARG A 147 -13.52 -5.80 -1.24
CA ARG A 147 -14.69 -5.11 -0.69
C ARG A 147 -15.89 -5.14 -1.65
N ALA A 148 -15.63 -5.03 -2.96
CA ALA A 148 -16.65 -5.02 -4.01
C ALA A 148 -17.06 -6.43 -4.48
N LEU A 149 -16.11 -7.35 -4.56
CA LEU A 149 -16.28 -8.66 -5.19
C LEU A 149 -16.36 -9.84 -4.21
N GLY A 150 -16.16 -9.56 -2.92
CA GLY A 150 -16.12 -10.57 -1.87
C GLY A 150 -14.70 -10.95 -1.44
N SER A 151 -14.55 -11.36 -0.18
CA SER A 151 -13.25 -11.59 0.48
C SER A 151 -12.40 -12.71 -0.14
N TYR A 152 -13.01 -13.62 -0.87
CA TYR A 152 -12.34 -14.72 -1.56
C TYR A 152 -11.92 -14.39 -3.00
N TRP A 153 -12.24 -13.18 -3.47
CA TRP A 153 -11.82 -12.78 -4.80
C TRP A 153 -10.29 -12.67 -4.90
N ALA A 154 -9.75 -13.16 -6.00
CA ALA A 154 -8.33 -13.11 -6.31
C ALA A 154 -8.10 -12.60 -7.74
N PRO A 155 -7.02 -11.86 -8.00
CA PRO A 155 -6.61 -11.49 -9.35
C PRO A 155 -6.19 -12.74 -10.14
N LEU A 156 -6.15 -12.63 -11.47
CA LEU A 156 -5.68 -13.72 -12.33
C LEU A 156 -4.18 -14.00 -12.13
N GLU A 157 -3.40 -12.92 -11.95
CA GLU A 157 -1.96 -12.96 -11.73
C GLU A 157 -1.50 -11.63 -11.10
N VAL A 158 -0.37 -11.66 -10.40
CA VAL A 158 0.29 -10.46 -9.86
C VAL A 158 1.74 -10.47 -10.29
N HIS A 159 2.23 -9.31 -10.77
CA HIS A 159 3.62 -9.14 -11.19
C HIS A 159 4.27 -8.02 -10.38
N PHE A 160 5.43 -8.30 -9.82
CA PHE A 160 6.31 -7.31 -9.21
C PHE A 160 7.55 -7.11 -10.09
N ASN A 161 8.08 -5.90 -10.10
CA ASN A 161 9.31 -5.57 -10.83
C ASN A 161 10.58 -5.63 -9.95
N HIS A 162 10.46 -6.08 -8.71
CA HIS A 162 11.60 -6.38 -7.85
C HIS A 162 11.96 -7.86 -7.91
N GLY A 163 13.17 -8.20 -7.48
CA GLY A 163 13.60 -9.60 -7.40
C GLY A 163 12.78 -10.42 -6.40
N ARG A 164 12.69 -11.72 -6.64
CA ARG A 164 11.97 -12.66 -5.77
C ARG A 164 12.55 -12.60 -4.36
N PRO A 165 11.73 -12.25 -3.34
CA PRO A 165 12.22 -12.16 -1.96
C PRO A 165 12.26 -13.53 -1.28
N ASP A 166 12.95 -13.59 -0.14
CA ASP A 166 12.79 -14.70 0.78
C ASP A 166 11.31 -14.80 1.22
N PHE A 167 10.84 -16.02 1.47
CA PHE A 167 9.44 -16.26 1.84
C PHE A 167 8.40 -15.75 0.82
N TRP A 168 8.75 -15.76 -0.47
CA TRP A 168 7.88 -15.33 -1.57
C TRP A 168 6.53 -16.04 -1.61
N GLN A 169 6.41 -17.24 -1.05
CA GLN A 169 5.16 -18.00 -0.95
C GLN A 169 4.08 -17.24 -0.15
N GLU A 170 4.51 -16.31 0.73
CA GLU A 170 3.57 -15.44 1.46
C GLU A 170 2.82 -14.51 0.52
N HIS A 171 3.44 -14.10 -0.61
CA HIS A 171 2.80 -13.28 -1.64
C HIS A 171 1.66 -14.06 -2.30
N GLU A 172 1.89 -15.29 -2.72
CA GLU A 172 0.85 -16.14 -3.30
C GLU A 172 -0.29 -16.41 -2.29
N LYS A 173 0.05 -16.59 -1.02
CA LYS A 173 -0.96 -16.73 0.04
C LYS A 173 -1.77 -15.46 0.22
N ALA A 174 -1.15 -14.28 0.22
CA ALA A 174 -1.82 -12.99 0.41
C ALA A 174 -2.73 -12.64 -0.77
N PHE A 175 -2.25 -12.82 -2.01
CA PHE A 175 -2.98 -12.52 -3.22
C PHE A 175 -3.91 -13.66 -3.67
N GLN A 176 -3.73 -14.88 -3.16
CA GLN A 176 -4.45 -16.10 -3.53
C GLN A 176 -4.33 -16.42 -5.04
N THR A 177 -3.19 -16.15 -5.64
CA THR A 177 -2.90 -16.37 -7.05
C THR A 177 -1.39 -16.51 -7.27
N GLU A 178 -1.00 -16.91 -8.51
CA GLU A 178 0.41 -16.91 -8.95
C GLU A 178 0.99 -15.50 -8.87
N VAL A 179 2.20 -15.40 -8.29
CA VAL A 179 2.96 -14.15 -8.21
C VAL A 179 4.30 -14.29 -8.93
N ARG A 180 4.58 -13.36 -9.84
CA ARG A 180 5.83 -13.28 -10.60
C ARG A 180 6.68 -12.09 -10.12
N PHE A 181 8.00 -12.32 -10.18
CA PHE A 181 9.01 -11.34 -9.76
C PHE A 181 10.04 -11.14 -10.86
#